data_c0106b45eb0e6a55a191fcba6e15799e
#
_entry.id   c0106b45eb0e6a55a191fcba6e15799e
#
_cell.length_a   1.000
_cell.length_b   1.000
_cell.length_c   1.000
_cell.angle_alpha   90.00
_cell.angle_beta   90.00
_cell.angle_gamma   90.00
#
_symmetry.space_group_name_H-M   'P 1'
#
loop_
_entity.id
_entity.type
_entity.pdbx_description
1 polymer ?
#
loop_
_entity_poly.entity_id
_entity_poly.type
_entity_poly.pdbx_seq_one_letter_code
_entity_poly.pdbx_strand_id
1 'polypeptide(L)'
;MVEEDWELRYKWLSDPEVNSTLTAGNGMPLTPSTIRERTRKYAESNEKSVYHTILNEAAEPIGNAQLFKIDPWNRNAELGLWIGEKSAWGKGYGTEVIGILVQFAFNRLNLHKVYLTVDSDNLRAIRCYEKAGFHHDGILRDEVFKNGQYVNRIYMSVLKTDLIQT
;
A
#
# COMPACT_ATOMS: atom_id res chain seq x y z
N MET A 1 -9.08 -5.06 8.98
CA MET A 1 -7.90 -5.67 9.65
C MET A 1 -8.28 -5.90 11.09
N VAL A 2 -7.94 -7.03 11.66
CA VAL A 2 -8.13 -7.38 13.07
C VAL A 2 -6.79 -7.70 13.73
N GLU A 3 -6.74 -7.66 15.06
CA GLU A 3 -5.47 -7.87 15.79
C GLU A 3 -4.88 -9.27 15.52
N GLU A 4 -5.72 -10.27 15.35
CA GLU A 4 -5.34 -11.65 15.09
C GLU A 4 -4.60 -11.86 13.76
N ASP A 5 -4.69 -10.91 12.83
CA ASP A 5 -3.98 -10.96 11.54
C ASP A 5 -2.43 -10.88 11.70
N TRP A 6 -1.91 -10.63 12.92
CA TRP A 6 -0.47 -10.39 13.13
C TRP A 6 0.40 -11.60 12.79
N GLU A 7 -0.05 -12.84 13.04
CA GLU A 7 0.73 -14.05 12.75
C GLU A 7 0.95 -14.22 11.26
N LEU A 8 -0.13 -14.03 10.48
CA LEU A 8 -0.07 -14.12 9.04
C LEU A 8 0.78 -12.98 8.44
N ARG A 9 0.64 -11.77 8.98
CA ARG A 9 1.50 -10.63 8.60
C ARG A 9 2.97 -10.91 8.91
N TYR A 10 3.27 -11.50 10.07
CA TYR A 10 4.64 -11.87 10.42
C TYR A 10 5.20 -12.91 9.46
N LYS A 11 4.42 -13.94 9.11
CA LYS A 11 4.80 -14.94 8.10
C LYS A 11 5.18 -14.26 6.77
N TRP A 12 4.33 -13.39 6.25
CA TRP A 12 4.58 -12.70 4.98
C TRP A 12 5.78 -11.74 5.05
N LEU A 13 5.87 -10.93 6.10
CA LEU A 13 6.95 -9.95 6.25
C LEU A 13 8.31 -10.60 6.56
N SER A 14 8.31 -11.85 7.03
CA SER A 14 9.53 -12.65 7.21
C SER A 14 10.00 -13.31 5.92
N ASP A 15 9.18 -13.35 4.86
CA ASP A 15 9.59 -13.84 3.55
C ASP A 15 10.46 -12.77 2.85
N PRO A 16 11.73 -13.06 2.51
CA PRO A 16 12.63 -12.08 1.89
C PRO A 16 12.12 -11.52 0.57
N GLU A 17 11.41 -12.32 -0.23
CA GLU A 17 10.87 -11.89 -1.51
C GLU A 17 9.71 -10.90 -1.34
N VAL A 18 8.83 -11.14 -0.37
CA VAL A 18 7.75 -10.21 0.00
C VAL A 18 8.36 -8.95 0.58
N ASN A 19 9.27 -9.09 1.55
CA ASN A 19 9.85 -7.96 2.27
C ASN A 19 10.70 -7.05 1.36
N SER A 20 11.38 -7.60 0.35
CA SER A 20 12.18 -6.81 -0.60
C SER A 20 11.36 -5.80 -1.41
N THR A 21 10.07 -6.01 -1.52
CA THR A 21 9.14 -5.10 -2.23
C THR A 21 8.55 -4.01 -1.32
N LEU A 22 8.80 -4.10 0.00
CA LEU A 22 8.20 -3.22 0.99
C LEU A 22 9.23 -2.23 1.53
N THR A 23 8.91 -0.96 1.51
CA THR A 23 9.75 0.08 2.11
C THR A 23 9.79 -0.01 3.64
N ALA A 24 8.77 -0.58 4.26
CA ALA A 24 8.58 -0.56 5.72
C ALA A 24 9.51 -1.49 6.52
N GLY A 25 10.28 -2.37 5.85
CA GLY A 25 11.14 -3.37 6.50
C GLY A 25 12.64 -3.09 6.43
N ASN A 26 13.06 -2.01 5.79
CA ASN A 26 14.46 -1.74 5.50
C ASN A 26 15.30 -1.58 6.78
N GLY A 27 16.10 -2.62 7.07
CA GLY A 27 17.14 -2.58 8.09
C GLY A 27 16.70 -2.80 9.55
N MET A 28 15.41 -2.89 9.85
CA MET A 28 14.93 -3.13 11.21
C MET A 28 14.52 -4.60 11.40
N PRO A 29 14.97 -5.26 12.48
CA PRO A 29 14.52 -6.63 12.77
C PRO A 29 13.00 -6.70 12.92
N LEU A 30 12.37 -7.55 12.13
CA LEU A 30 10.95 -7.86 12.25
C LEU A 30 10.78 -8.96 13.31
N THR A 31 10.43 -8.57 14.53
CA THR A 31 10.10 -9.54 15.58
C THR A 31 8.59 -9.78 15.65
N PRO A 32 8.13 -10.94 16.14
CA PRO A 32 6.70 -11.19 16.38
C PRO A 32 6.03 -10.10 17.20
N SER A 33 6.69 -9.63 18.26
CA SER A 33 6.18 -8.57 19.14
C SER A 33 6.01 -7.24 18.41
N THR A 34 6.98 -6.84 17.57
CA THR A 34 6.91 -5.62 16.77
C THR A 34 5.75 -5.67 15.78
N ILE A 35 5.57 -6.82 15.10
CA ILE A 35 4.49 -6.98 14.12
C ILE A 35 3.13 -7.02 14.82
N ARG A 36 3.02 -7.70 15.95
CA ARG A 36 1.78 -7.73 16.73
C ARG A 36 1.37 -6.32 17.18
N GLU A 37 2.30 -5.55 17.73
CA GLU A 37 2.02 -4.17 18.15
C GLU A 37 1.60 -3.28 16.98
N ARG A 38 2.30 -3.38 15.83
CA ARG A 38 1.93 -2.63 14.61
C ARG A 38 0.54 -3.04 14.13
N THR A 39 0.22 -4.34 14.11
CA THR A 39 -1.10 -4.83 13.67
C THR A 39 -2.20 -4.32 14.59
N ARG A 40 -2.00 -4.34 15.92
CA ARG A 40 -2.92 -3.76 16.88
C ARG A 40 -3.19 -2.27 16.60
N LYS A 41 -2.14 -1.48 16.37
CA LYS A 41 -2.29 -0.06 16.01
C LYS A 41 -3.06 0.15 14.70
N TYR A 42 -2.90 -0.75 13.73
CA TYR A 42 -3.64 -0.69 12.46
C TYR A 42 -5.10 -1.15 12.60
N ALA A 43 -5.41 -2.03 13.55
CA ALA A 43 -6.79 -2.41 13.87
C ALA A 43 -7.56 -1.26 14.54
N GLU A 44 -6.86 -0.34 15.22
CA GLU A 44 -7.40 0.89 15.80
C GLU A 44 -7.52 1.98 14.70
N SER A 45 -8.47 1.83 13.78
CA SER A 45 -8.74 2.86 12.76
C SER A 45 -9.07 4.20 13.41
N ASN A 46 -8.58 5.29 12.82
CA ASN A 46 -8.84 6.65 13.29
C ASN A 46 -9.17 7.58 12.10
N GLU A 47 -9.48 8.85 12.40
CA GLU A 47 -9.85 9.84 11.36
C GLU A 47 -8.75 10.08 10.30
N LYS A 48 -7.49 9.69 10.58
CA LYS A 48 -6.34 9.90 9.71
C LYS A 48 -5.88 8.66 8.96
N SER A 49 -6.50 7.50 9.23
CA SER A 49 -6.10 6.25 8.57
C SER A 49 -7.17 5.18 8.60
N VAL A 50 -7.27 4.44 7.51
CA VAL A 50 -8.16 3.29 7.33
C VAL A 50 -7.33 2.12 6.84
N TYR A 51 -7.40 0.97 7.52
CA TYR A 51 -6.63 -0.24 7.22
C TYR A 51 -7.56 -1.41 6.92
N HIS A 52 -7.27 -2.13 5.84
CA HIS A 52 -8.06 -3.29 5.40
C HIS A 52 -7.18 -4.52 5.20
N THR A 53 -7.71 -5.68 5.53
CA THR A 53 -7.19 -6.97 5.07
C THR A 53 -7.80 -7.26 3.71
N ILE A 54 -6.98 -7.64 2.74
CA ILE A 54 -7.42 -8.07 1.41
C ILE A 54 -7.73 -9.55 1.50
N LEU A 55 -8.91 -9.93 1.05
CA LEU A 55 -9.35 -11.32 0.96
C LEU A 55 -9.43 -11.73 -0.51
N ASN A 56 -9.14 -13.01 -0.80
CA ASN A 56 -9.44 -13.61 -2.10
C ASN A 56 -10.91 -14.05 -2.19
N GLU A 57 -11.30 -14.70 -3.29
CA GLU A 57 -12.68 -15.18 -3.52
C GLU A 57 -13.11 -16.28 -2.54
N ALA A 58 -12.14 -16.97 -1.92
CA ALA A 58 -12.40 -17.97 -0.88
C ALA A 58 -12.46 -17.36 0.54
N ALA A 59 -12.48 -16.02 0.65
CA ALA A 59 -12.39 -15.26 1.89
C ALA A 59 -11.11 -15.51 2.70
N GLU A 60 -10.03 -15.92 2.05
CA GLU A 60 -8.71 -16.08 2.67
C GLU A 60 -7.91 -14.80 2.61
N PRO A 61 -7.23 -14.40 3.69
CA PRO A 61 -6.36 -13.22 3.70
C PRO A 61 -5.16 -13.39 2.76
N ILE A 62 -4.94 -12.40 1.88
CA ILE A 62 -3.83 -12.40 0.92
C ILE A 62 -2.92 -11.19 1.00
N GLY A 63 -3.30 -10.15 1.75
CA GLY A 63 -2.52 -8.93 1.85
C GLY A 63 -3.21 -7.84 2.65
N ASN A 64 -2.66 -6.65 2.59
CA ASN A 64 -3.22 -5.48 3.26
C ASN A 64 -3.25 -4.26 2.35
N ALA A 65 -4.26 -3.42 2.56
CA ALA A 65 -4.43 -2.15 1.88
C ALA A 65 -4.84 -1.07 2.87
N GLN A 66 -4.44 0.16 2.60
CA GLN A 66 -4.66 1.27 3.52
C GLN A 66 -4.76 2.61 2.79
N LEU A 67 -5.54 3.51 3.38
CA LEU A 67 -5.40 4.94 3.19
C LEU A 67 -4.91 5.53 4.52
N PHE A 68 -3.85 6.31 4.49
CA PHE A 68 -3.26 6.91 5.67
C PHE A 68 -2.80 8.34 5.38
N LYS A 69 -2.40 9.08 6.43
CA LYS A 69 -2.16 10.52 6.31
C LYS A 69 -3.35 11.25 5.65
N ILE A 70 -4.56 10.83 6.00
CA ILE A 70 -5.77 11.47 5.49
C ILE A 70 -5.78 12.92 5.98
N ASP A 71 -5.76 13.84 5.04
CA ASP A 71 -5.83 15.28 5.28
C ASP A 71 -7.16 15.82 4.72
N PRO A 72 -8.15 16.07 5.58
CA PRO A 72 -9.45 16.55 5.13
C PRO A 72 -9.42 18.01 4.66
N TRP A 73 -8.42 18.79 5.08
CA TRP A 73 -8.24 20.17 4.65
C TRP A 73 -7.69 20.27 3.22
N ASN A 74 -6.57 19.61 2.97
CA ASN A 74 -5.99 19.52 1.63
C ASN A 74 -6.67 18.48 0.75
N ARG A 75 -7.61 17.69 1.32
CA ARG A 75 -8.41 16.66 0.64
C ARG A 75 -7.56 15.63 -0.09
N ASN A 76 -6.54 15.11 0.59
CA ASN A 76 -5.66 14.07 0.05
C ASN A 76 -5.40 12.95 1.08
N ALA A 77 -4.89 11.83 0.59
CA ALA A 77 -4.42 10.72 1.41
C ALA A 77 -3.33 9.94 0.70
N GLU A 78 -2.47 9.28 1.47
CA GLU A 78 -1.50 8.32 0.95
C GLU A 78 -2.11 6.91 0.89
N LEU A 79 -1.94 6.24 -0.24
CA LEU A 79 -2.35 4.85 -0.44
C LEU A 79 -1.16 3.92 -0.21
N GLY A 80 -1.36 2.88 0.56
CA GLY A 80 -0.43 1.76 0.71
C GLY A 80 -1.11 0.44 0.41
N LEU A 81 -0.40 -0.43 -0.32
CA LEU A 81 -0.89 -1.75 -0.69
C LEU A 81 0.25 -2.75 -0.75
N TRP A 82 0.01 -3.95 -0.29
CA TRP A 82 0.89 -5.08 -0.55
C TRP A 82 0.14 -6.41 -0.48
N ILE A 83 0.54 -7.34 -1.35
CA ILE A 83 0.05 -8.71 -1.38
C ILE A 83 1.13 -9.59 -0.77
N GLY A 84 0.84 -10.17 0.38
CA GLY A 84 1.76 -11.04 1.11
C GLY A 84 1.72 -12.49 0.63
N GLU A 85 0.56 -12.94 0.16
CA GLU A 85 0.41 -14.30 -0.36
C GLU A 85 0.92 -14.38 -1.81
N LYS A 86 2.07 -15.05 -2.02
CA LYS A 86 2.73 -15.11 -3.34
C LYS A 86 1.89 -15.80 -4.41
N SER A 87 1.07 -16.76 -4.02
CA SER A 87 0.14 -17.44 -4.93
C SER A 87 -0.92 -16.51 -5.53
N ALA A 88 -1.15 -15.36 -4.90
CA ALA A 88 -2.08 -14.31 -5.37
C ALA A 88 -1.41 -13.27 -6.29
N TRP A 89 -0.08 -13.33 -6.49
CA TRP A 89 0.61 -12.37 -7.34
C TRP A 89 0.28 -12.55 -8.83
N GLY A 90 0.20 -11.45 -9.56
CA GLY A 90 -0.09 -11.45 -11.00
C GLY A 90 -1.55 -11.72 -11.38
N LYS A 91 -2.44 -11.94 -10.42
CA LYS A 91 -3.86 -12.27 -10.64
C LYS A 91 -4.80 -11.04 -10.71
N GLY A 92 -4.27 -9.82 -10.64
CA GLY A 92 -5.08 -8.59 -10.76
C GLY A 92 -5.56 -7.99 -9.45
N TYR A 93 -5.49 -8.70 -8.32
CA TYR A 93 -5.98 -8.23 -7.02
C TYR A 93 -5.48 -6.84 -6.63
N GLY A 94 -4.18 -6.54 -6.88
CA GLY A 94 -3.63 -5.23 -6.56
C GLY A 94 -4.35 -4.10 -7.29
N THR A 95 -4.56 -4.24 -8.60
CA THR A 95 -5.24 -3.22 -9.42
C THR A 95 -6.70 -3.05 -8.99
N GLU A 96 -7.40 -4.15 -8.71
CA GLU A 96 -8.79 -4.13 -8.26
C GLU A 96 -8.92 -3.40 -6.90
N VAL A 97 -8.11 -3.78 -5.93
CA VAL A 97 -8.13 -3.17 -4.58
C VAL A 97 -7.77 -1.68 -4.63
N ILE A 98 -6.81 -1.28 -5.48
CA ILE A 98 -6.49 0.14 -5.68
C ILE A 98 -7.72 0.88 -6.19
N GLY A 99 -8.41 0.34 -7.21
CA GLY A 99 -9.64 0.93 -7.73
C GLY A 99 -10.71 1.12 -6.66
N ILE A 100 -10.94 0.12 -5.82
CA ILE A 100 -11.89 0.18 -4.70
C ILE A 100 -11.50 1.28 -3.71
N LEU A 101 -10.22 1.36 -3.29
CA LEU A 101 -9.75 2.36 -2.34
C LEU A 101 -9.81 3.78 -2.90
N VAL A 102 -9.47 3.98 -4.18
CA VAL A 102 -9.56 5.28 -4.85
C VAL A 102 -11.01 5.74 -4.94
N GLN A 103 -11.93 4.86 -5.32
CA GLN A 103 -13.37 5.13 -5.32
C GLN A 103 -13.89 5.48 -3.90
N PHE A 104 -13.46 4.75 -2.89
CA PHE A 104 -13.80 5.03 -1.50
C PHE A 104 -13.28 6.40 -1.07
N ALA A 105 -12.02 6.73 -1.37
CA ALA A 105 -11.40 8.00 -1.06
C ALA A 105 -12.17 9.18 -1.67
N PHE A 106 -12.55 9.08 -2.94
CA PHE A 106 -13.23 10.17 -3.64
C PHE A 106 -14.71 10.29 -3.31
N ASN A 107 -15.41 9.16 -3.15
CA ASN A 107 -16.86 9.15 -3.00
C ASN A 107 -17.32 9.20 -1.54
N ARG A 108 -16.56 8.58 -0.61
CA ARG A 108 -16.92 8.52 0.81
C ARG A 108 -16.16 9.52 1.66
N LEU A 109 -14.85 9.69 1.42
CA LEU A 109 -14.02 10.63 2.18
C LEU A 109 -13.96 12.02 1.52
N ASN A 110 -14.61 12.21 0.37
CA ASN A 110 -14.62 13.46 -0.39
C ASN A 110 -13.22 14.02 -0.67
N LEU A 111 -12.23 13.15 -0.87
CA LEU A 111 -10.88 13.57 -1.21
C LEU A 111 -10.81 14.06 -2.67
N HIS A 112 -9.76 14.81 -2.97
CA HIS A 112 -9.45 15.31 -4.31
C HIS A 112 -8.28 14.54 -4.95
N LYS A 113 -7.32 14.10 -4.12
CA LYS A 113 -6.09 13.44 -4.56
C LYS A 113 -5.80 12.21 -3.70
N VAL A 114 -5.46 11.11 -4.36
CA VAL A 114 -4.82 9.94 -3.71
C VAL A 114 -3.41 9.83 -4.26
N TYR A 115 -2.41 9.73 -3.39
CA TYR A 115 -1.02 9.62 -3.78
C TYR A 115 -0.35 8.42 -3.14
N LEU A 116 0.81 8.04 -3.66
CA LEU A 116 1.65 6.99 -3.11
C LEU A 116 3.12 7.25 -3.45
N THR A 117 3.99 6.50 -2.79
CA THR A 117 5.40 6.40 -3.18
C THR A 117 5.75 4.95 -3.46
N VAL A 118 6.59 4.73 -4.47
CA VAL A 118 7.05 3.39 -4.88
C VAL A 118 8.53 3.42 -5.25
N ASP A 119 9.28 2.39 -4.84
CA ASP A 119 10.69 2.27 -5.21
C ASP A 119 10.80 2.06 -6.72
N SER A 120 11.74 2.76 -7.37
CA SER A 120 11.86 2.79 -8.84
C SER A 120 12.21 1.45 -9.46
N ASP A 121 12.72 0.50 -8.68
CA ASP A 121 13.01 -0.87 -9.10
C ASP A 121 11.81 -1.82 -8.95
N ASN A 122 10.71 -1.39 -8.30
CA ASN A 122 9.49 -2.18 -8.17
C ASN A 122 8.57 -2.02 -9.39
N LEU A 123 9.05 -2.47 -10.55
CA LEU A 123 8.34 -2.32 -11.83
C LEU A 123 6.95 -2.98 -11.83
N ARG A 124 6.74 -4.02 -11.01
CA ARG A 124 5.44 -4.67 -10.89
C ARG A 124 4.41 -3.75 -10.24
N ALA A 125 4.78 -3.09 -9.15
CA ALA A 125 3.91 -2.15 -8.46
C ALA A 125 3.64 -0.91 -9.33
N ILE A 126 4.67 -0.36 -9.98
CA ILE A 126 4.53 0.81 -10.88
C ILE A 126 3.48 0.52 -11.95
N ARG A 127 3.59 -0.61 -12.66
CA ARG A 127 2.60 -0.99 -13.70
C ARG A 127 1.20 -1.20 -13.13
N CYS A 128 1.09 -1.67 -11.87
CA CYS A 128 -0.19 -1.83 -11.19
C CYS A 128 -0.84 -0.46 -10.96
N TYR A 129 -0.08 0.51 -10.47
CA TYR A 129 -0.56 1.87 -10.22
C TYR A 129 -0.91 2.62 -11.52
N GLU A 130 -0.07 2.50 -12.56
CA GLU A 130 -0.37 3.06 -13.88
C GLU A 130 -1.68 2.52 -14.45
N LYS A 131 -1.91 1.19 -14.37
CA LYS A 131 -3.19 0.56 -14.78
C LYS A 131 -4.39 1.04 -13.97
N ALA A 132 -4.18 1.46 -12.72
CA ALA A 132 -5.21 2.02 -11.86
C ALA A 132 -5.40 3.54 -12.03
N GLY A 133 -4.74 4.15 -13.03
CA GLY A 133 -4.89 5.56 -13.39
C GLY A 133 -3.96 6.52 -12.64
N PHE A 134 -2.93 6.02 -11.93
CA PHE A 134 -1.94 6.89 -11.31
C PHE A 134 -0.93 7.42 -12.32
N HIS A 135 -0.60 8.69 -12.20
CA HIS A 135 0.42 9.40 -12.97
C HIS A 135 1.67 9.64 -12.13
N HIS A 136 2.82 9.77 -12.79
CA HIS A 136 4.08 10.12 -12.15
C HIS A 136 4.11 11.62 -11.85
N ASP A 137 4.23 12.01 -10.58
CA ASP A 137 4.35 13.42 -10.16
C ASP A 137 5.80 13.87 -9.99
N GLY A 138 6.71 12.94 -9.64
CA GLY A 138 8.11 13.28 -9.41
C GLY A 138 8.97 12.10 -8.95
N ILE A 139 10.27 12.37 -8.84
CA ILE A 139 11.27 11.38 -8.42
C ILE A 139 12.07 11.96 -7.25
N LEU A 140 12.13 11.21 -6.15
CA LEU A 140 13.01 11.44 -5.02
C LEU A 140 14.30 10.64 -5.26
N ARG A 141 15.40 11.34 -5.51
CA ARG A 141 16.69 10.69 -5.82
C ARG A 141 17.31 10.10 -4.57
N ASP A 142 17.87 8.88 -4.69
CA ASP A 142 18.62 8.17 -3.66
C ASP A 142 17.90 8.09 -2.28
N GLU A 143 16.59 7.94 -2.33
CA GLU A 143 15.72 8.01 -1.15
C GLU A 143 15.75 6.72 -0.32
N VAL A 144 16.05 5.59 -0.94
CA VAL A 144 16.01 4.28 -0.29
C VAL A 144 17.35 3.57 -0.42
N PHE A 145 17.92 3.16 0.70
CA PHE A 145 19.11 2.30 0.71
C PHE A 145 18.67 0.85 0.91
N LYS A 146 18.92 -0.01 -0.09
CA LYS A 146 18.66 -1.44 -0.01
C LYS A 146 19.66 -2.24 -0.82
N ASN A 147 20.00 -3.43 -0.32
CA ASN A 147 20.94 -4.34 -0.99
C ASN A 147 22.29 -3.68 -1.33
N GLY A 148 22.79 -2.77 -0.48
CA GLY A 148 24.08 -2.11 -0.65
C GLY A 148 24.11 -0.93 -1.63
N GLN A 149 22.95 -0.49 -2.14
CA GLN A 149 22.85 0.63 -3.08
C GLN A 149 21.65 1.53 -2.82
N TYR A 150 21.75 2.77 -3.31
CA TYR A 150 20.63 3.71 -3.27
C TYR A 150 19.68 3.47 -4.44
N VAL A 151 18.39 3.54 -4.16
CA VAL A 151 17.30 3.42 -5.13
C VAL A 151 16.43 4.68 -5.05
N ASN A 152 16.04 5.19 -6.19
CA ASN A 152 15.13 6.33 -6.26
C ASN A 152 13.71 5.90 -5.84
N ARG A 153 12.93 6.87 -5.38
CA ARG A 153 11.52 6.68 -5.11
C ARG A 153 10.68 7.54 -6.04
N ILE A 154 9.67 6.95 -6.64
CA ILE A 154 8.73 7.64 -7.52
C ILE A 154 7.53 8.05 -6.68
N TYR A 155 7.14 9.31 -6.79
CA TYR A 155 5.88 9.83 -6.28
C TYR A 155 4.83 9.75 -7.38
N MET A 156 3.70 9.09 -7.11
CA MET A 156 2.60 8.93 -8.06
C MET A 156 1.28 9.37 -7.45
N SER A 157 0.37 9.88 -8.25
CA SER A 157 -0.97 10.23 -7.77
C SER A 157 -2.06 10.06 -8.82
N VAL A 158 -3.30 10.03 -8.35
CA VAL A 158 -4.51 10.12 -9.14
C VAL A 158 -5.42 11.21 -8.56
N LEU A 159 -5.98 12.05 -9.42
CA LEU A 159 -6.94 13.08 -9.04
C LEU A 159 -8.37 12.60 -9.28
N LYS A 160 -9.31 13.14 -8.51
CA LYS A 160 -10.74 12.86 -8.72
C LYS A 160 -11.21 13.21 -10.15
N THR A 161 -10.61 14.24 -10.74
CA THR A 161 -10.91 14.68 -12.11
C THR A 161 -10.43 13.72 -13.18
N ASP A 162 -9.41 12.92 -12.92
CA ASP A 162 -8.86 11.95 -13.88
C ASP A 162 -9.85 10.81 -14.15
N LEU A 163 -10.69 10.46 -13.15
CA LEU A 163 -11.70 9.40 -13.27
C LEU A 163 -13.01 9.85 -13.95
N ILE A 164 -13.22 11.16 -14.13
CA ILE A 164 -14.44 11.70 -14.75
C ILE A 164 -14.32 11.72 -16.27
N GLN A 165 -13.10 11.55 -16.81
CA GLN A 165 -12.82 11.67 -18.25
C GLN A 165 -12.85 10.30 -18.98
N THR A 166 -13.23 9.21 -18.30
CA THR A 166 -13.38 7.88 -18.88
C THR A 166 -14.85 7.47 -18.92
#